data_8182fc34174a0a94ce7a75577eeb65a3
#
_entry.id   8182fc34174a0a94ce7a75577eeb65a3
#
_cell.length_a   1.000
_cell.length_b   1.000
_cell.length_c   1.000
_cell.angle_alpha   90.00
_cell.angle_beta   90.00
_cell.angle_gamma   90.00
#
_symmetry.space_group_name_H-M   'P 1'
#
loop_
_entity.id
_entity.type
_entity.pdbx_description
1 polymer ?
#
loop_
_entity_poly.entity_id
_entity_poly.type
_entity_poly.pdbx_seq_one_letter_code
_entity_poly.pdbx_strand_id
1 'polypeptide(L)'
;MSNEILIKNIYYMLSYAFQVLNQNGYKNIETERFNNTADMFAAIIQKGIENQLKRYLNREYVIETDSLSTLRGKIEINESINQMSFLKKKLICSYDEFSIDSYMNRILKSTLLLLLKADISKSRKQGLKSLLVYFSSVHEIDVHHINWKLQYNQNNQTYQMLMGICKLIIQGLLQTQSNGKSKLMDFLDEQRMCRLYEKFVLEYYKKHYPELHANAAMVDWDAEGETQYLPSMQTDITLCDEKQKKILIIDTKYYNSSMQLQFERASYHSGNMYQILSYVKNKESKTKCKVSGILLYAKTNEDITPNQHLSILGNHFEVRTLDLNVDFSTLKSQLDLIIHNNFIAA
;
A
#
# COMPACT_ATOMS: atom_id res chain seq x y z
N MET A 1 3.53 15.06 -20.82
CA MET A 1 4.15 13.71 -21.01
C MET A 1 4.72 13.13 -19.71
N SER A 2 5.48 13.88 -18.88
CA SER A 2 6.09 13.32 -17.66
C SER A 2 5.08 12.75 -16.64
N ASN A 3 3.93 13.39 -16.43
CA ASN A 3 2.91 12.93 -15.47
C ASN A 3 2.22 11.60 -15.88
N GLU A 4 2.05 11.34 -17.17
CA GLU A 4 1.37 10.12 -17.65
C GLU A 4 2.22 8.88 -17.39
N ILE A 5 3.53 8.97 -17.59
CA ILE A 5 4.48 7.87 -17.33
C ILE A 5 4.53 7.56 -15.84
N LEU A 6 4.61 8.57 -14.99
CA LEU A 6 4.63 8.38 -13.53
C LEU A 6 3.34 7.72 -13.02
N ILE A 7 2.17 8.16 -13.48
CA ILE A 7 0.87 7.56 -13.11
C ILE A 7 0.83 6.08 -13.52
N LYS A 8 1.31 5.76 -14.71
CA LYS A 8 1.37 4.38 -15.19
C LYS A 8 2.32 3.52 -14.34
N ASN A 9 3.46 4.06 -13.94
CA ASN A 9 4.38 3.37 -13.05
C ASN A 9 3.81 3.18 -11.64
N ILE A 10 3.04 4.13 -11.11
CA ILE A 10 2.27 3.94 -9.86
C ILE A 10 1.31 2.75 -10.01
N TYR A 11 0.61 2.62 -11.14
CA TYR A 11 -0.23 1.44 -11.39
C TYR A 11 0.59 0.14 -11.37
N TYR A 12 1.75 0.11 -12.02
CA TYR A 12 2.62 -1.07 -11.98
C TYR A 12 3.12 -1.37 -10.56
N MET A 13 3.55 -0.36 -9.81
CA MET A 13 3.95 -0.53 -8.41
C MET A 13 2.82 -1.13 -7.57
N LEU A 14 1.58 -0.65 -7.76
CA LEU A 14 0.39 -1.21 -7.13
C LEU A 14 0.12 -2.65 -7.59
N SER A 15 0.38 -2.99 -8.86
CA SER A 15 0.16 -4.33 -9.39
C SER A 15 1.13 -5.37 -8.80
N TYR A 16 2.34 -4.96 -8.47
CA TYR A 16 3.28 -5.79 -7.70
C TYR A 16 2.88 -5.88 -6.23
N ALA A 17 2.57 -4.75 -5.61
CA ALA A 17 2.14 -4.71 -4.21
C ALA A 17 0.83 -5.49 -3.95
N PHE A 18 -0.06 -5.51 -4.94
CA PHE A 18 -1.34 -6.22 -4.91
C PHE A 18 -1.43 -7.16 -6.11
N GLN A 19 -0.93 -8.37 -5.99
CA GLN A 19 -0.85 -9.36 -7.09
C GLN A 19 -2.19 -9.60 -7.80
N VAL A 20 -3.32 -9.33 -7.15
CA VAL A 20 -4.68 -9.43 -7.73
C VAL A 20 -4.84 -8.54 -8.97
N LEU A 21 -4.15 -7.39 -9.05
CA LEU A 21 -4.21 -6.49 -10.21
C LEU A 21 -3.61 -7.11 -11.49
N ASN A 22 -2.79 -8.15 -11.36
CA ASN A 22 -2.26 -8.91 -12.49
C ASN A 22 -3.24 -9.96 -13.05
N GLN A 23 -4.39 -10.17 -12.42
CA GLN A 23 -5.40 -11.14 -12.86
C GLN A 23 -6.26 -10.61 -14.01
N ASN A 24 -6.86 -11.53 -14.78
CA ASN A 24 -7.58 -11.20 -16.03
C ASN A 24 -8.68 -10.12 -15.92
N GLY A 25 -9.23 -9.89 -14.71
CA GLY A 25 -10.24 -8.86 -14.50
C GLY A 25 -9.74 -7.42 -14.54
N TYR A 26 -8.43 -7.18 -14.43
CA TYR A 26 -7.82 -5.84 -14.34
C TYR A 26 -6.87 -5.48 -15.49
N LYS A 27 -6.52 -6.44 -16.36
CA LYS A 27 -5.55 -6.22 -17.45
C LYS A 27 -5.88 -5.04 -18.39
N ASN A 28 -7.16 -4.74 -18.58
CA ASN A 28 -7.56 -3.63 -19.45
C ASN A 28 -7.21 -2.26 -18.86
N ILE A 29 -7.06 -2.15 -17.54
CA ILE A 29 -6.69 -0.89 -16.86
C ILE A 29 -5.28 -0.46 -17.27
N GLU A 30 -4.37 -1.41 -17.50
CA GLU A 30 -2.99 -1.14 -17.92
C GLU A 30 -2.89 -0.35 -19.23
N THR A 31 -3.87 -0.54 -20.13
CA THR A 31 -3.90 0.10 -21.45
C THR A 31 -4.66 1.44 -21.46
N GLU A 32 -5.35 1.78 -20.38
CA GLU A 32 -6.10 3.03 -20.27
C GLU A 32 -5.15 4.23 -20.08
N ARG A 33 -5.59 5.39 -20.56
CA ARG A 33 -4.95 6.68 -20.28
C ARG A 33 -5.67 7.36 -19.12
N PHE A 34 -4.91 7.83 -18.16
CA PHE A 34 -5.43 8.52 -16.98
C PHE A 34 -5.00 9.97 -16.98
N ASN A 35 -5.94 10.87 -16.69
CA ASN A 35 -5.66 12.29 -16.56
C ASN A 35 -4.85 12.60 -15.29
N ASN A 36 -5.10 11.82 -14.25
CA ASN A 36 -4.44 11.96 -12.96
C ASN A 36 -4.55 10.65 -12.13
N THR A 37 -3.89 10.63 -10.98
CA THR A 37 -3.88 9.48 -10.08
C THR A 37 -5.26 9.10 -9.53
N ALA A 38 -6.18 10.06 -9.30
CA ALA A 38 -7.54 9.74 -8.85
C ALA A 38 -8.36 9.04 -9.93
N ASP A 39 -8.19 9.43 -11.19
CA ASP A 39 -8.89 8.78 -12.31
C ASP A 39 -8.43 7.32 -12.44
N MET A 40 -7.12 7.06 -12.23
CA MET A 40 -6.57 5.70 -12.16
C MET A 40 -7.14 4.91 -10.97
N PHE A 41 -7.15 5.48 -9.77
CA PHE A 41 -7.72 4.81 -8.61
C PHE A 41 -9.22 4.55 -8.77
N ALA A 42 -9.95 5.51 -9.37
CA ALA A 42 -11.37 5.33 -9.68
C ALA A 42 -11.60 4.17 -10.65
N ALA A 43 -10.70 3.99 -11.65
CA ALA A 43 -10.74 2.84 -12.56
C ALA A 43 -10.53 1.52 -11.81
N ILE A 44 -9.53 1.45 -10.93
CA ILE A 44 -9.22 0.25 -10.14
C ILE A 44 -10.42 -0.11 -9.23
N ILE A 45 -10.96 0.87 -8.50
CA ILE A 45 -12.12 0.66 -7.61
C ILE A 45 -13.36 0.25 -8.41
N GLN A 46 -13.65 0.94 -9.52
CA GLN A 46 -14.76 0.58 -10.39
C GLN A 46 -14.66 -0.88 -10.81
N LYS A 47 -13.53 -1.26 -11.37
CA LYS A 47 -13.29 -2.62 -11.84
C LYS A 47 -13.34 -3.66 -10.72
N GLY A 48 -12.81 -3.29 -9.56
CA GLY A 48 -12.85 -4.14 -8.37
C GLY A 48 -14.26 -4.42 -7.89
N ILE A 49 -15.09 -3.40 -7.81
CA ILE A 49 -16.51 -3.54 -7.42
C ILE A 49 -17.28 -4.33 -8.47
N GLU A 50 -17.10 -4.07 -9.77
CA GLU A 50 -17.69 -4.86 -10.84
C GLU A 50 -17.37 -6.36 -10.72
N ASN A 51 -16.13 -6.69 -10.36
CA ASN A 51 -15.71 -8.07 -10.13
C ASN A 51 -16.34 -8.67 -8.85
N GLN A 52 -16.53 -7.87 -7.80
CA GLN A 52 -17.24 -8.31 -6.59
C GLN A 52 -18.73 -8.54 -6.87
N LEU A 53 -19.38 -7.66 -7.62
CA LEU A 53 -20.78 -7.81 -7.98
C LEU A 53 -21.09 -9.10 -8.75
N LYS A 54 -20.14 -9.61 -9.54
CA LYS A 54 -20.26 -10.93 -10.20
C LYS A 54 -20.30 -12.10 -9.21
N ARG A 55 -19.77 -11.90 -7.99
CA ARG A 55 -19.69 -12.90 -6.90
C ARG A 55 -20.56 -12.55 -5.72
N TYR A 56 -21.40 -11.52 -5.84
CA TYR A 56 -22.12 -10.82 -4.79
C TYR A 56 -21.23 -10.03 -3.83
N LEU A 57 -21.76 -8.91 -3.34
CA LEU A 57 -21.09 -8.10 -2.30
C LEU A 57 -20.95 -8.93 -1.02
N ASN A 58 -19.89 -8.65 -0.26
CA ASN A 58 -19.66 -9.26 1.04
C ASN A 58 -20.88 -9.04 1.95
N ARG A 59 -21.26 -10.08 2.66
CA ARG A 59 -22.32 -10.01 3.66
C ARG A 59 -21.76 -10.45 5.01
N GLU A 60 -22.25 -9.80 6.05
CA GLU A 60 -21.90 -10.09 7.42
C GLU A 60 -23.16 -10.17 8.26
N TYR A 61 -23.10 -10.94 9.35
CA TYR A 61 -24.18 -10.91 10.33
C TYR A 61 -24.06 -9.60 11.12
N VAL A 62 -25.09 -8.77 11.01
CA VAL A 62 -25.22 -7.49 11.72
C VAL A 62 -26.37 -7.64 12.70
N ILE A 63 -26.15 -7.23 13.94
CA ILE A 63 -27.24 -7.20 14.92
C ILE A 63 -28.14 -6.02 14.58
N GLU A 64 -29.38 -6.33 14.20
CA GLU A 64 -30.42 -5.34 13.99
C GLU A 64 -31.39 -5.35 15.17
N THR A 65 -31.89 -4.17 15.54
CA THR A 65 -32.84 -4.02 16.64
C THR A 65 -34.05 -3.27 16.12
N ASP A 66 -35.19 -3.98 16.04
CA ASP A 66 -36.42 -3.44 15.48
C ASP A 66 -37.64 -3.75 16.37
N SER A 67 -38.69 -2.90 16.21
CA SER A 67 -39.98 -3.10 16.84
C SER A 67 -40.87 -4.00 15.96
N LEU A 68 -40.93 -5.29 16.34
CA LEU A 68 -41.58 -6.34 15.55
C LEU A 68 -42.87 -6.83 16.18
N SER A 69 -43.85 -7.20 15.36
CA SER A 69 -45.09 -7.86 15.79
C SER A 69 -44.92 -9.38 15.94
N THR A 70 -43.89 -9.94 15.32
CA THR A 70 -43.52 -11.37 15.45
C THR A 70 -42.11 -11.45 16.10
N LEU A 71 -41.97 -12.31 17.09
CA LEU A 71 -40.69 -12.48 17.80
C LEU A 71 -39.61 -13.01 16.87
N ARG A 72 -38.46 -12.33 16.93
CA ARG A 72 -37.25 -12.73 16.20
C ARG A 72 -36.02 -12.44 17.06
N GLY A 73 -35.17 -13.42 17.26
CA GLY A 73 -33.94 -13.25 18.06
C GLY A 73 -34.23 -13.02 19.54
N LYS A 74 -33.48 -12.10 20.15
CA LYS A 74 -33.55 -11.75 21.58
C LYS A 74 -34.50 -10.59 21.80
N ILE A 75 -35.39 -10.69 22.78
CA ILE A 75 -36.30 -9.60 23.17
C ILE A 75 -35.55 -8.62 24.08
N GLU A 76 -35.53 -7.36 23.70
CA GLU A 76 -35.00 -6.25 24.51
C GLU A 76 -36.14 -5.67 25.37
N ILE A 77 -36.35 -6.30 26.55
CA ILE A 77 -37.50 -6.01 27.44
C ILE A 77 -37.46 -4.55 27.89
N ASN A 78 -36.33 -4.06 28.38
CA ASN A 78 -36.19 -2.71 28.90
C ASN A 78 -36.50 -1.66 27.80
N GLU A 79 -36.03 -1.86 26.59
CA GLU A 79 -36.31 -0.96 25.48
C GLU A 79 -37.77 -1.04 25.04
N SER A 80 -38.35 -2.25 25.05
CA SER A 80 -39.80 -2.45 24.78
C SER A 80 -40.67 -1.69 25.76
N ILE A 81 -40.32 -1.65 27.05
CA ILE A 81 -41.02 -0.92 28.08
C ILE A 81 -40.81 0.58 27.90
N ASN A 82 -39.56 1.03 27.76
CA ASN A 82 -39.22 2.45 27.62
C ASN A 82 -39.90 3.11 26.40
N GLN A 83 -40.01 2.39 25.29
CA GLN A 83 -40.64 2.88 24.07
C GLN A 83 -42.14 2.55 24.02
N MET A 84 -42.70 1.91 25.05
CA MET A 84 -44.11 1.48 25.13
C MET A 84 -44.54 0.71 23.89
N SER A 85 -43.66 -0.08 23.27
CA SER A 85 -43.89 -0.78 22.02
C SER A 85 -45.02 -1.81 22.11
N PHE A 86 -45.26 -2.37 23.33
CA PHE A 86 -46.31 -3.32 23.59
C PHE A 86 -47.74 -2.70 23.39
N LEU A 87 -47.89 -1.38 23.57
CA LEU A 87 -49.18 -0.70 23.23
C LEU A 87 -49.54 -0.81 21.78
N LYS A 88 -48.52 -0.96 20.90
CA LYS A 88 -48.70 -1.18 19.47
C LYS A 88 -48.68 -2.67 19.08
N LYS A 89 -48.80 -3.57 20.09
CA LYS A 89 -48.69 -5.03 19.90
C LYS A 89 -47.37 -5.44 19.23
N LYS A 90 -46.29 -4.76 19.59
CA LYS A 90 -44.92 -5.01 19.09
C LYS A 90 -43.96 -5.14 20.27
N LEU A 91 -42.87 -5.87 20.07
CA LEU A 91 -41.72 -5.95 21.00
C LEU A 91 -40.46 -5.56 20.26
N ILE A 92 -39.52 -4.94 20.98
CA ILE A 92 -38.22 -4.65 20.42
C ILE A 92 -37.39 -5.92 20.52
N CYS A 93 -36.90 -6.38 19.36
CA CYS A 93 -36.12 -7.58 19.23
C CYS A 93 -34.77 -7.26 18.60
N SER A 94 -33.70 -7.82 19.17
CA SER A 94 -32.37 -7.87 18.58
C SER A 94 -32.16 -9.21 17.89
N TYR A 95 -31.76 -9.19 16.63
CA TYR A 95 -31.55 -10.40 15.85
C TYR A 95 -30.41 -10.21 14.84
N ASP A 96 -29.76 -11.33 14.48
CA ASP A 96 -28.73 -11.33 13.46
C ASP A 96 -29.39 -11.30 12.08
N GLU A 97 -29.03 -10.29 11.27
CA GLU A 97 -29.41 -10.17 9.88
C GLU A 97 -28.19 -10.35 8.98
N PHE A 98 -28.29 -11.22 7.96
CA PHE A 98 -27.22 -11.44 6.99
C PHE A 98 -27.28 -10.33 5.93
N SER A 99 -26.67 -9.21 6.27
CA SER A 99 -26.78 -7.94 5.56
C SER A 99 -25.60 -7.66 4.63
N ILE A 100 -25.84 -6.96 3.53
CA ILE A 100 -24.79 -6.37 2.68
C ILE A 100 -24.21 -5.10 3.32
N ASP A 101 -24.81 -4.57 4.37
CA ASP A 101 -24.33 -3.39 5.10
C ASP A 101 -23.13 -3.73 6.00
N SER A 102 -22.18 -4.49 5.45
CA SER A 102 -20.93 -4.85 6.12
C SER A 102 -19.98 -3.66 6.23
N TYR A 103 -19.09 -3.72 7.22
CA TYR A 103 -18.12 -2.65 7.45
C TYR A 103 -17.27 -2.33 6.20
N MET A 104 -16.85 -3.36 5.46
CA MET A 104 -16.06 -3.19 4.22
C MET A 104 -16.89 -2.54 3.11
N ASN A 105 -18.18 -2.87 2.98
CA ASN A 105 -19.04 -2.24 1.99
C ASN A 105 -19.36 -0.78 2.33
N ARG A 106 -19.46 -0.43 3.60
CA ARG A 106 -19.58 0.98 4.03
C ARG A 106 -18.33 1.78 3.64
N ILE A 107 -17.14 1.21 3.80
CA ILE A 107 -15.87 1.83 3.34
C ILE A 107 -15.90 2.03 1.82
N LEU A 108 -16.28 1.00 1.05
CA LEU A 108 -16.40 1.10 -0.42
C LEU A 108 -17.36 2.21 -0.84
N LYS A 109 -18.59 2.25 -0.26
CA LYS A 109 -19.58 3.29 -0.57
C LYS A 109 -19.01 4.69 -0.29
N SER A 110 -18.45 4.91 0.89
CA SER A 110 -17.89 6.21 1.28
C SER A 110 -16.72 6.62 0.38
N THR A 111 -15.91 5.65 -0.07
CA THR A 111 -14.82 5.88 -1.04
C THR A 111 -15.38 6.30 -2.41
N LEU A 112 -16.44 5.64 -2.89
CA LEU A 112 -17.11 6.03 -4.14
C LEU A 112 -17.62 7.47 -4.08
N LEU A 113 -18.26 7.86 -2.97
CA LEU A 113 -18.78 9.21 -2.77
C LEU A 113 -17.67 10.27 -2.72
N LEU A 114 -16.52 9.95 -2.11
CA LEU A 114 -15.33 10.82 -2.13
C LEU A 114 -14.78 10.99 -3.56
N LEU A 115 -14.63 9.90 -4.30
CA LEU A 115 -14.16 9.94 -5.68
C LEU A 115 -15.06 10.75 -6.61
N LEU A 116 -16.38 10.72 -6.40
CA LEU A 116 -17.32 11.56 -7.17
C LEU A 116 -17.11 13.06 -6.97
N LYS A 117 -16.57 13.48 -5.82
CA LYS A 117 -16.21 14.88 -5.53
C LYS A 117 -14.82 15.24 -6.09
N ALA A 118 -14.00 14.25 -6.42
CA ALA A 118 -12.65 14.44 -6.94
C ALA A 118 -12.66 14.88 -8.43
N ASP A 119 -11.51 15.35 -8.89
CA ASP A 119 -11.28 15.69 -10.29
C ASP A 119 -10.98 14.43 -11.11
N ILE A 120 -12.04 13.74 -11.53
CA ILE A 120 -11.98 12.55 -12.39
C ILE A 120 -12.83 12.76 -13.63
N SER A 121 -12.59 11.95 -14.67
CA SER A 121 -13.30 12.06 -15.96
C SER A 121 -14.81 11.87 -15.81
N LYS A 122 -15.59 12.54 -16.68
CA LYS A 122 -17.08 12.44 -16.67
C LYS A 122 -17.56 11.00 -16.85
N SER A 123 -16.92 10.24 -17.74
CA SER A 123 -17.21 8.82 -17.97
C SER A 123 -17.00 8.00 -16.70
N ARG A 124 -15.91 8.26 -15.97
CA ARG A 124 -15.62 7.60 -14.71
C ARG A 124 -16.65 7.93 -13.64
N LYS A 125 -17.04 9.21 -13.52
CA LYS A 125 -18.14 9.62 -12.62
C LYS A 125 -19.45 8.89 -12.91
N GLN A 126 -19.79 8.71 -14.18
CA GLN A 126 -20.99 7.94 -14.56
C GLN A 126 -20.88 6.48 -14.15
N GLY A 127 -19.73 5.83 -14.41
CA GLY A 127 -19.48 4.44 -14.00
C GLY A 127 -19.59 4.27 -12.48
N LEU A 128 -18.99 5.17 -11.69
CA LEU A 128 -19.10 5.10 -10.23
C LEU A 128 -20.54 5.33 -9.73
N LYS A 129 -21.30 6.25 -10.35
CA LYS A 129 -22.73 6.46 -10.01
C LYS A 129 -23.57 5.22 -10.27
N SER A 130 -23.34 4.50 -11.36
CA SER A 130 -24.08 3.27 -11.66
C SER A 130 -23.82 2.17 -10.62
N LEU A 131 -22.60 2.11 -10.07
CA LEU A 131 -22.26 1.17 -9.01
C LEU A 131 -22.94 1.50 -7.67
N LEU A 132 -23.15 2.79 -7.35
CA LEU A 132 -23.79 3.20 -6.10
C LEU A 132 -25.21 2.66 -5.93
N VAL A 133 -25.89 2.31 -7.01
CA VAL A 133 -27.23 1.69 -6.97
C VAL A 133 -27.20 0.38 -6.17
N TYR A 134 -26.12 -0.40 -6.30
CA TYR A 134 -25.95 -1.66 -5.58
C TYR A 134 -25.63 -1.47 -4.08
N PHE A 135 -25.31 -0.25 -3.67
CA PHE A 135 -25.02 0.14 -2.27
C PHE A 135 -26.18 0.94 -1.64
N SER A 136 -27.40 0.88 -2.20
CA SER A 136 -28.55 1.65 -1.70
C SER A 136 -28.86 1.37 -0.24
N SER A 137 -28.79 0.10 0.18
CA SER A 137 -29.03 -0.34 1.59
C SER A 137 -27.76 -0.38 2.45
N VAL A 138 -26.61 0.08 1.94
CA VAL A 138 -25.37 0.19 2.70
C VAL A 138 -25.27 1.59 3.29
N HIS A 139 -24.98 1.72 4.58
CA HIS A 139 -24.77 3.01 5.23
C HIS A 139 -23.40 3.62 4.87
N GLU A 140 -23.29 4.94 5.01
CA GLU A 140 -22.02 5.64 4.92
C GLU A 140 -21.25 5.51 6.25
N ILE A 141 -19.92 5.59 6.19
CA ILE A 141 -19.07 5.62 7.37
C ILE A 141 -18.29 6.93 7.41
N ASP A 142 -18.03 7.43 8.61
CA ASP A 142 -17.13 8.56 8.77
C ASP A 142 -15.71 8.18 8.35
N VAL A 143 -15.25 8.77 7.28
CA VAL A 143 -13.97 8.47 6.65
C VAL A 143 -12.76 8.89 7.51
N HIS A 144 -12.96 9.77 8.50
CA HIS A 144 -11.92 10.21 9.44
C HIS A 144 -11.65 9.18 10.55
N HIS A 145 -12.64 8.32 10.85
CA HIS A 145 -12.61 7.39 11.99
C HIS A 145 -12.65 5.91 11.58
N ILE A 146 -12.14 5.56 10.38
CA ILE A 146 -12.12 4.18 9.91
C ILE A 146 -11.07 3.37 10.66
N ASN A 147 -11.50 2.25 11.25
CA ASN A 147 -10.59 1.25 11.79
C ASN A 147 -10.07 0.35 10.65
N TRP A 148 -8.80 0.51 10.29
CA TRP A 148 -8.14 -0.24 9.23
C TRP A 148 -7.57 -1.61 9.67
N LYS A 149 -7.80 -2.01 10.93
CA LYS A 149 -7.47 -3.38 11.40
C LYS A 149 -8.60 -4.33 10.99
N LEU A 150 -8.68 -4.62 9.69
CA LEU A 150 -9.70 -5.49 9.11
C LEU A 150 -9.29 -6.95 9.20
N GLN A 151 -10.26 -7.83 9.46
CA GLN A 151 -10.04 -9.27 9.44
C GLN A 151 -10.50 -9.84 8.10
N TYR A 152 -9.66 -10.69 7.52
CA TYR A 152 -9.93 -11.34 6.25
C TYR A 152 -10.07 -12.85 6.46
N ASN A 153 -11.05 -13.45 5.79
CA ASN A 153 -11.29 -14.88 5.75
C ASN A 153 -11.44 -15.32 4.28
N GLN A 154 -11.68 -16.58 4.04
CA GLN A 154 -11.82 -17.12 2.67
C GLN A 154 -12.91 -16.42 1.85
N ASN A 155 -13.98 -15.94 2.48
CA ASN A 155 -15.12 -15.34 1.79
C ASN A 155 -14.86 -13.88 1.40
N ASN A 156 -14.07 -13.14 2.16
CA ASN A 156 -13.81 -11.71 1.94
C ASN A 156 -12.36 -11.38 1.55
N GLN A 157 -11.51 -12.37 1.32
CA GLN A 157 -10.09 -12.17 0.96
C GLN A 157 -9.93 -11.30 -0.30
N THR A 158 -10.88 -11.37 -1.24
CA THR A 158 -10.88 -10.54 -2.45
C THR A 158 -11.06 -9.05 -2.16
N TYR A 159 -11.59 -8.70 -0.97
CA TYR A 159 -11.70 -7.32 -0.51
C TYR A 159 -10.36 -6.73 -0.03
N GLN A 160 -9.38 -7.55 0.31
CA GLN A 160 -8.12 -7.07 0.89
C GLN A 160 -7.44 -6.02 0.01
N MET A 161 -7.35 -6.26 -1.28
CA MET A 161 -6.81 -5.30 -2.24
C MET A 161 -7.68 -4.04 -2.31
N LEU A 162 -9.02 -4.19 -2.42
CA LEU A 162 -9.93 -3.05 -2.48
C LEU A 162 -9.83 -2.17 -1.23
N MET A 163 -9.76 -2.76 -0.04
CA MET A 163 -9.58 -2.02 1.21
C MET A 163 -8.22 -1.29 1.26
N GLY A 164 -7.16 -1.93 0.75
CA GLY A 164 -5.86 -1.28 0.59
C GLY A 164 -5.93 -0.05 -0.32
N ILE A 165 -6.59 -0.16 -1.46
CA ILE A 165 -6.81 0.96 -2.40
C ILE A 165 -7.72 2.03 -1.78
N CYS A 166 -8.83 1.64 -1.12
CA CYS A 166 -9.70 2.59 -0.40
C CYS A 166 -8.92 3.38 0.66
N LYS A 167 -8.05 2.71 1.41
CA LYS A 167 -7.20 3.37 2.40
C LYS A 167 -6.30 4.44 1.77
N LEU A 168 -5.66 4.12 0.64
CA LEU A 168 -4.84 5.09 -0.09
C LEU A 168 -5.67 6.28 -0.58
N ILE A 169 -6.86 6.04 -1.15
CA ILE A 169 -7.76 7.08 -1.66
C ILE A 169 -8.26 7.98 -0.53
N ILE A 170 -8.84 7.42 0.51
CA ILE A 170 -9.45 8.19 1.61
C ILE A 170 -8.40 9.06 2.28
N GLN A 171 -7.28 8.47 2.66
CA GLN A 171 -6.22 9.19 3.33
C GLN A 171 -5.62 10.28 2.43
N GLY A 172 -5.47 10.05 1.13
CA GLY A 172 -4.99 11.05 0.19
C GLY A 172 -5.96 12.20 -0.04
N LEU A 173 -7.25 11.91 -0.28
CA LEU A 173 -8.26 12.95 -0.51
C LEU A 173 -8.53 13.81 0.73
N LEU A 174 -8.47 13.25 1.93
CA LEU A 174 -8.63 14.01 3.17
C LEU A 174 -7.53 15.04 3.38
N GLN A 175 -6.28 14.71 3.06
CA GLN A 175 -5.16 15.66 3.15
C GLN A 175 -5.29 16.80 2.12
N THR A 176 -5.75 16.49 0.91
CA THR A 176 -5.97 17.51 -0.13
C THR A 176 -7.02 18.54 0.29
N GLN A 177 -8.06 18.15 1.02
CA GLN A 177 -9.09 19.06 1.52
C GLN A 177 -8.58 20.01 2.61
N SER A 178 -7.61 19.58 3.43
CA SER A 178 -7.04 20.41 4.50
C SER A 178 -6.11 21.51 4.00
N ASN A 179 -5.46 21.34 2.86
CA ASN A 179 -4.41 22.25 2.33
C ASN A 179 -4.87 23.22 1.22
N GLY A 180 -6.16 23.27 0.89
CA GLY A 180 -6.79 24.37 0.11
C GLY A 180 -6.39 24.57 -1.34
N LYS A 181 -5.30 23.99 -1.84
CA LYS A 181 -4.85 24.02 -3.25
C LYS A 181 -3.73 23.01 -3.47
N SER A 182 -4.00 21.75 -3.69
CA SER A 182 -2.98 20.88 -4.24
C SER A 182 -3.50 20.07 -5.41
N LYS A 183 -2.70 20.05 -6.46
CA LYS A 183 -2.92 19.16 -7.59
C LYS A 183 -2.79 17.71 -7.07
N LEU A 184 -3.58 16.84 -7.55
CA LEU A 184 -3.71 15.43 -7.16
C LEU A 184 -2.41 14.59 -7.23
N MET A 185 -1.28 15.18 -7.66
CA MET A 185 0.04 14.53 -7.53
C MET A 185 0.54 14.47 -6.08
N ASP A 186 0.04 15.35 -5.19
CA ASP A 186 0.30 15.33 -3.75
C ASP A 186 -0.56 14.28 -3.03
N PHE A 187 -1.33 13.50 -3.78
CA PHE A 187 -2.29 12.52 -3.30
C PHE A 187 -1.67 11.35 -2.52
N LEU A 188 -0.50 10.93 -2.93
CA LEU A 188 0.31 9.97 -2.18
C LEU A 188 1.37 10.78 -1.45
N ASP A 189 1.15 11.04 -0.16
CA ASP A 189 2.18 11.66 0.66
C ASP A 189 3.49 10.83 0.62
N GLU A 190 4.56 11.48 0.97
CA GLU A 190 5.90 10.90 0.93
C GLU A 190 5.96 9.55 1.67
N GLN A 191 5.32 9.44 2.84
CA GLN A 191 5.31 8.20 3.62
C GLN A 191 4.60 7.03 2.91
N ARG A 192 3.53 7.30 2.15
CA ARG A 192 2.79 6.26 1.42
C ARG A 192 3.52 5.83 0.17
N MET A 193 4.12 6.79 -0.52
CA MET A 193 5.00 6.49 -1.64
C MET A 193 6.21 5.69 -1.18
N CYS A 194 6.81 6.00 -0.02
CA CYS A 194 7.86 5.18 0.59
C CYS A 194 7.42 3.72 0.75
N ARG A 195 6.28 3.48 1.40
CA ARG A 195 5.77 2.11 1.63
C ARG A 195 5.39 1.39 0.34
N LEU A 196 4.82 2.10 -0.64
CA LEU A 196 4.48 1.52 -1.93
C LEU A 196 5.74 1.16 -2.71
N TYR A 197 6.74 2.04 -2.69
CA TYR A 197 8.02 1.86 -3.34
C TYR A 197 8.80 0.68 -2.75
N GLU A 198 8.95 0.63 -1.42
CA GLU A 198 9.53 -0.49 -0.69
C GLU A 198 8.87 -1.82 -1.07
N LYS A 199 7.53 -1.88 -0.96
CA LYS A 199 6.77 -3.07 -1.27
C LYS A 199 6.89 -3.46 -2.74
N PHE A 200 6.91 -2.50 -3.66
CA PHE A 200 7.10 -2.76 -5.08
C PHE A 200 8.45 -3.42 -5.34
N VAL A 201 9.55 -2.87 -4.83
CA VAL A 201 10.90 -3.40 -5.06
C VAL A 201 11.03 -4.80 -4.45
N LEU A 202 10.51 -5.01 -3.23
CA LEU A 202 10.50 -6.32 -2.58
C LEU A 202 9.73 -7.37 -3.41
N GLU A 203 8.50 -7.07 -3.81
CA GLU A 203 7.67 -8.01 -4.58
C GLU A 203 8.20 -8.20 -6.02
N TYR A 204 8.89 -7.20 -6.57
CA TYR A 204 9.60 -7.33 -7.84
C TYR A 204 10.65 -8.43 -7.75
N TYR A 205 11.54 -8.37 -6.76
CA TYR A 205 12.60 -9.37 -6.60
C TYR A 205 12.06 -10.75 -6.22
N LYS A 206 11.04 -10.84 -5.37
CA LYS A 206 10.37 -12.12 -5.09
C LYS A 206 9.85 -12.80 -6.37
N LYS A 207 9.30 -12.03 -7.28
CA LYS A 207 8.68 -12.55 -8.50
C LYS A 207 9.70 -12.92 -9.57
N HIS A 208 10.72 -12.08 -9.77
CA HIS A 208 11.66 -12.21 -10.89
C HIS A 208 12.95 -12.95 -10.53
N TYR A 209 13.29 -13.00 -9.24
CA TYR A 209 14.51 -13.62 -8.71
C TYR A 209 14.19 -14.46 -7.47
N PRO A 210 13.30 -15.47 -7.58
CA PRO A 210 12.89 -16.29 -6.44
C PRO A 210 14.06 -17.05 -5.80
N GLU A 211 15.12 -17.33 -6.56
CA GLU A 211 16.36 -17.97 -6.10
C GLU A 211 17.16 -17.13 -5.11
N LEU A 212 16.92 -15.81 -5.06
CA LEU A 212 17.57 -14.91 -4.11
C LEU A 212 16.78 -14.72 -2.79
N HIS A 213 15.71 -15.46 -2.61
CA HIS A 213 14.91 -15.50 -1.36
C HIS A 213 14.59 -14.12 -0.77
N ALA A 214 14.17 -13.17 -1.62
CA ALA A 214 13.88 -11.79 -1.22
C ALA A 214 12.89 -11.71 -0.05
N ASN A 215 13.26 -11.03 1.02
CA ASN A 215 12.39 -10.83 2.19
C ASN A 215 12.78 -9.56 2.97
N ALA A 216 11.86 -9.08 3.82
CA ALA A 216 12.11 -8.04 4.82
C ALA A 216 12.64 -8.71 6.09
N ALA A 217 13.95 -8.86 6.18
CA ALA A 217 14.58 -9.64 7.24
C ALA A 217 14.77 -8.83 8.53
N MET A 218 14.57 -9.48 9.66
CA MET A 218 15.07 -8.95 10.94
C MET A 218 16.58 -9.09 11.00
N VAL A 219 17.23 -8.10 11.59
CA VAL A 219 18.68 -8.08 11.83
C VAL A 219 18.90 -7.98 13.34
N ASP A 220 19.55 -8.97 13.90
CA ASP A 220 19.88 -8.97 15.32
C ASP A 220 21.10 -8.08 15.57
N TRP A 221 21.12 -7.40 16.70
CA TRP A 221 22.28 -6.66 17.16
C TRP A 221 23.42 -7.63 17.50
N ASP A 222 24.61 -7.29 17.09
CA ASP A 222 25.82 -7.91 17.56
C ASP A 222 26.30 -7.13 18.81
N ALA A 223 25.63 -7.40 19.92
CA ALA A 223 25.83 -6.70 21.16
C ALA A 223 25.94 -7.68 22.34
N GLU A 224 26.74 -7.32 23.34
CA GLU A 224 26.86 -8.01 24.60
C GLU A 224 26.27 -7.17 25.74
N GLY A 225 25.83 -7.80 26.81
CA GLY A 225 25.26 -7.16 27.98
C GLY A 225 23.73 -7.01 27.95
N GLU A 226 23.19 -5.93 28.54
CA GLU A 226 21.75 -5.70 28.66
C GLU A 226 21.18 -5.15 27.34
N THR A 227 20.59 -6.01 26.53
CA THR A 227 20.07 -5.69 25.19
C THR A 227 18.58 -5.38 25.14
N GLN A 228 17.86 -5.43 26.27
CA GLN A 228 16.41 -5.36 26.34
C GLN A 228 15.80 -4.05 25.78
N TYR A 229 16.57 -2.97 25.71
CA TYR A 229 16.12 -1.66 25.19
C TYR A 229 16.67 -1.35 23.78
N LEU A 230 17.38 -2.28 23.15
CA LEU A 230 17.83 -2.07 21.79
C LEU A 230 16.63 -2.08 20.84
N PRO A 231 16.55 -1.10 19.92
CA PRO A 231 15.47 -1.07 18.95
C PRO A 231 15.56 -2.27 18.00
N SER A 232 14.41 -2.76 17.54
CA SER A 232 14.39 -3.78 16.50
C SER A 232 14.91 -3.21 15.18
N MET A 233 15.75 -3.98 14.48
CA MET A 233 16.22 -3.66 13.13
C MET A 233 15.53 -4.56 12.14
N GLN A 234 14.88 -3.96 11.14
CA GLN A 234 14.28 -4.68 10.01
C GLN A 234 14.71 -4.02 8.71
N THR A 235 15.22 -4.82 7.78
CA THR A 235 15.58 -4.34 6.44
C THR A 235 14.33 -4.20 5.57
N ASP A 236 14.34 -3.29 4.61
CA ASP A 236 13.30 -3.23 3.59
C ASP A 236 13.37 -4.48 2.70
N ILE A 237 14.57 -4.77 2.19
CA ILE A 237 14.80 -5.93 1.33
C ILE A 237 16.15 -6.56 1.67
N THR A 238 16.14 -7.86 1.87
CA THR A 238 17.35 -8.70 1.93
C THR A 238 17.28 -9.73 0.84
N LEU A 239 18.30 -9.81 0.00
CA LEU A 239 18.49 -10.82 -1.04
C LEU A 239 19.62 -11.72 -0.60
N CYS A 240 19.43 -13.04 -0.69
CA CYS A 240 20.41 -14.02 -0.27
C CYS A 240 20.68 -15.04 -1.38
N ASP A 241 21.92 -15.12 -1.84
CA ASP A 241 22.42 -16.23 -2.67
C ASP A 241 23.20 -17.20 -1.77
N GLU A 242 22.58 -18.31 -1.41
CA GLU A 242 23.19 -19.33 -0.56
C GLU A 242 24.38 -20.03 -1.25
N LYS A 243 24.35 -20.18 -2.58
CA LYS A 243 25.39 -20.85 -3.34
C LYS A 243 26.68 -20.01 -3.39
N GLN A 244 26.53 -18.71 -3.62
CA GLN A 244 27.67 -17.79 -3.65
C GLN A 244 28.04 -17.25 -2.26
N LYS A 245 27.26 -17.55 -1.23
CA LYS A 245 27.39 -16.98 0.12
C LYS A 245 27.44 -15.45 0.10
N LYS A 246 26.52 -14.85 -0.67
CA LYS A 246 26.38 -13.39 -0.80
C LYS A 246 25.02 -12.95 -0.26
N ILE A 247 25.03 -11.88 0.49
CA ILE A 247 23.80 -11.21 0.97
C ILE A 247 23.87 -9.74 0.53
N LEU A 248 22.79 -9.27 -0.07
CA LEU A 248 22.60 -7.88 -0.42
C LEU A 248 21.43 -7.31 0.37
N ILE A 249 21.67 -6.25 1.13
CA ILE A 249 20.64 -5.50 1.84
C ILE A 249 20.36 -4.24 1.06
N ILE A 250 19.08 -4.03 0.69
CA ILE A 250 18.62 -2.82 -0.01
C ILE A 250 17.70 -2.07 0.95
N ASP A 251 18.03 -0.82 1.20
CA ASP A 251 17.22 0.12 1.96
C ASP A 251 16.66 1.15 0.98
N THR A 252 15.34 1.20 0.85
CA THR A 252 14.64 2.00 -0.15
C THR A 252 14.28 3.37 0.42
N LYS A 253 14.50 4.42 -0.36
CA LYS A 253 14.24 5.79 0.06
C LYS A 253 13.42 6.54 -1.00
N TYR A 254 12.29 7.05 -0.58
CA TYR A 254 11.44 7.90 -1.42
C TYR A 254 11.30 9.27 -0.73
N TYR A 255 12.10 10.23 -1.18
CA TYR A 255 12.11 11.60 -0.65
C TYR A 255 11.92 12.60 -1.77
N ASN A 256 11.44 13.81 -1.42
CA ASN A 256 11.42 14.94 -2.33
C ASN A 256 12.83 15.44 -2.69
N SER A 257 13.82 15.16 -1.84
CA SER A 257 15.24 15.47 -2.05
C SER A 257 16.09 14.27 -1.63
N SER A 258 16.91 13.77 -2.56
CA SER A 258 17.84 12.66 -2.32
C SER A 258 19.11 13.08 -1.56
N MET A 259 19.41 14.37 -1.58
CA MET A 259 20.61 14.95 -0.98
C MET A 259 20.26 15.99 0.09
N GLN A 260 21.09 16.07 1.13
CA GLN A 260 21.09 17.18 2.10
C GLN A 260 22.05 18.26 1.63
N LEU A 261 21.61 19.52 1.69
CA LEU A 261 22.53 20.67 1.59
C LEU A 261 22.94 21.11 2.99
N GLN A 262 24.19 20.90 3.34
CA GLN A 262 24.77 21.36 4.60
C GLN A 262 26.03 22.17 4.30
N PHE A 263 26.04 23.44 4.71
CA PHE A 263 27.15 24.37 4.43
C PHE A 263 27.56 24.42 2.94
N GLU A 264 26.57 24.53 2.04
CA GLU A 264 26.74 24.59 0.57
C GLU A 264 27.33 23.30 -0.06
N ARG A 265 27.46 22.21 0.71
CA ARG A 265 27.89 20.92 0.19
C ARG A 265 26.74 19.95 0.16
N ALA A 266 26.55 19.30 -0.98
CA ALA A 266 25.62 18.20 -1.12
C ALA A 266 26.18 16.95 -0.42
N SER A 267 25.40 16.33 0.46
CA SER A 267 25.78 15.10 1.16
C SER A 267 24.60 14.14 1.23
N TYR A 268 24.87 12.86 1.37
CA TYR A 268 23.83 11.87 1.67
C TYR A 268 23.26 12.10 3.06
N HIS A 269 21.99 11.71 3.26
CA HIS A 269 21.37 11.74 4.58
C HIS A 269 22.14 10.82 5.54
N SER A 270 22.78 11.39 6.54
CA SER A 270 23.64 10.65 7.48
C SER A 270 22.90 9.51 8.18
N GLY A 271 21.63 9.73 8.57
CA GLY A 271 20.79 8.70 9.16
C GLY A 271 20.64 7.46 8.26
N ASN A 272 20.47 7.65 6.93
CA ASN A 272 20.34 6.55 5.99
C ASN A 272 21.66 5.76 5.86
N MET A 273 22.79 6.49 5.83
CA MET A 273 24.10 5.86 5.79
C MET A 273 24.39 5.04 7.05
N TYR A 274 24.07 5.57 8.23
CA TYR A 274 24.22 4.83 9.50
C TYR A 274 23.27 3.63 9.57
N GLN A 275 22.06 3.76 9.08
CA GLN A 275 21.09 2.68 9.05
C GLN A 275 21.57 1.50 8.21
N ILE A 276 21.96 1.74 6.95
CA ILE A 276 22.44 0.66 6.07
C ILE A 276 23.75 0.06 6.56
N LEU A 277 24.67 0.88 7.10
CA LEU A 277 25.92 0.40 7.69
C LEU A 277 25.67 -0.51 8.90
N SER A 278 24.73 -0.12 9.76
CA SER A 278 24.32 -0.91 10.93
C SER A 278 23.73 -2.26 10.49
N TYR A 279 22.86 -2.29 9.50
CA TYR A 279 22.29 -3.53 8.98
C TYR A 279 23.38 -4.46 8.41
N VAL A 280 24.26 -3.94 7.58
CA VAL A 280 25.33 -4.72 6.93
C VAL A 280 26.27 -5.30 7.98
N LYS A 281 26.74 -4.50 8.94
CA LYS A 281 27.71 -4.94 9.95
C LYS A 281 27.13 -5.95 10.93
N ASN A 282 25.95 -5.72 11.45
CA ASN A 282 25.29 -6.68 12.34
C ASN A 282 24.91 -7.98 11.61
N LYS A 283 24.57 -7.92 10.32
CA LYS A 283 24.29 -9.13 9.53
C LYS A 283 25.58 -9.91 9.24
N GLU A 284 26.67 -9.21 8.92
CA GLU A 284 27.96 -9.82 8.62
C GLU A 284 28.52 -10.59 9.82
N SER A 285 28.44 -10.03 11.03
CA SER A 285 28.94 -10.67 12.26
C SER A 285 28.22 -12.00 12.58
N LYS A 286 26.96 -12.13 12.17
CA LYS A 286 26.14 -13.33 12.43
C LYS A 286 26.17 -14.36 11.28
N THR A 287 26.88 -14.07 10.16
CA THR A 287 26.90 -14.96 9.00
C THR A 287 28.32 -15.17 8.46
N LYS A 288 28.50 -16.26 7.70
CA LYS A 288 29.75 -16.48 6.93
C LYS A 288 29.63 -15.96 5.48
N CYS A 289 28.59 -15.19 5.21
CA CYS A 289 28.35 -14.64 3.88
C CYS A 289 29.02 -13.27 3.74
N LYS A 290 29.42 -12.91 2.52
CA LYS A 290 29.80 -11.55 2.19
C LYS A 290 28.53 -10.69 2.13
N VAL A 291 28.46 -9.65 2.98
CA VAL A 291 27.29 -8.77 3.05
C VAL A 291 27.62 -7.43 2.41
N SER A 292 26.73 -6.96 1.55
CA SER A 292 26.79 -5.64 0.90
C SER A 292 25.50 -4.87 1.11
N GLY A 293 25.54 -3.54 0.94
CA GLY A 293 24.40 -2.66 1.17
C GLY A 293 24.13 -1.72 -0.01
N ILE A 294 22.86 -1.44 -0.27
CA ILE A 294 22.42 -0.43 -1.26
C ILE A 294 21.43 0.51 -0.61
N LEU A 295 21.66 1.81 -0.73
CA LEU A 295 20.64 2.84 -0.58
C LEU A 295 20.02 3.08 -1.95
N LEU A 296 18.75 2.73 -2.11
CA LEU A 296 18.03 2.84 -3.37
C LEU A 296 17.03 4.00 -3.32
N TYR A 297 17.44 5.16 -3.82
CA TYR A 297 16.62 6.35 -3.89
C TYR A 297 15.67 6.32 -5.10
N ALA A 298 14.42 6.72 -4.91
CA ALA A 298 13.57 7.08 -6.04
C ALA A 298 14.07 8.42 -6.61
N LYS A 299 14.13 8.54 -7.95
CA LYS A 299 14.54 9.78 -8.60
C LYS A 299 13.58 10.92 -8.29
N THR A 300 14.16 12.01 -7.86
CA THR A 300 13.49 13.29 -7.62
C THR A 300 13.70 14.25 -8.79
N ASN A 301 13.24 15.49 -8.66
CA ASN A 301 13.47 16.56 -9.64
C ASN A 301 14.82 17.27 -9.45
N GLU A 302 15.74 16.67 -8.69
CA GLU A 302 17.07 17.24 -8.43
C GLU A 302 18.03 16.99 -9.60
N ASP A 303 18.97 17.92 -9.79
CA ASP A 303 20.01 17.80 -10.82
C ASP A 303 21.02 16.69 -10.50
N ILE A 304 21.23 16.40 -9.20
CA ILE A 304 22.16 15.38 -8.73
C ILE A 304 21.41 14.07 -8.52
N THR A 305 21.72 13.09 -9.33
CA THR A 305 21.21 11.70 -9.18
C THR A 305 22.31 10.81 -8.61
N PRO A 306 22.19 10.38 -7.33
CA PRO A 306 23.18 9.49 -6.73
C PRO A 306 23.35 8.20 -7.54
N ASN A 307 24.60 7.87 -7.89
CA ASN A 307 24.96 6.58 -8.48
C ASN A 307 26.46 6.32 -8.20
N GLN A 308 26.76 5.87 -6.98
CA GLN A 308 28.13 5.72 -6.51
C GLN A 308 28.37 4.37 -5.86
N HIS A 309 29.59 3.89 -5.98
CA HIS A 309 30.12 2.69 -5.31
C HIS A 309 31.10 3.12 -4.23
N LEU A 310 30.97 2.57 -3.05
CA LEU A 310 31.75 2.90 -1.88
C LEU A 310 32.25 1.62 -1.21
N SER A 311 33.45 1.68 -0.62
CA SER A 311 33.93 0.65 0.29
C SER A 311 34.03 1.25 1.68
N ILE A 312 33.26 0.75 2.64
CA ILE A 312 33.23 1.25 4.02
C ILE A 312 33.41 0.08 4.96
N LEU A 313 34.45 0.16 5.82
CA LEU A 313 34.79 -0.88 6.81
C LEU A 313 34.92 -2.29 6.19
N GLY A 314 35.43 -2.38 4.95
CA GLY A 314 35.66 -3.63 4.23
C GLY A 314 34.43 -4.18 3.47
N ASN A 315 33.25 -3.59 3.63
CA ASN A 315 32.05 -3.98 2.89
C ASN A 315 31.81 -3.08 1.69
N HIS A 316 31.14 -3.64 0.69
CA HIS A 316 30.70 -2.90 -0.51
C HIS A 316 29.36 -2.24 -0.26
N PHE A 317 29.27 -0.96 -0.60
CA PHE A 317 28.06 -0.16 -0.54
C PHE A 317 27.82 0.52 -1.87
N GLU A 318 26.55 0.66 -2.23
CA GLU A 318 26.12 1.46 -3.38
C GLU A 318 25.10 2.48 -2.94
N VAL A 319 25.13 3.64 -3.55
CA VAL A 319 24.03 4.61 -3.50
C VAL A 319 23.53 4.74 -4.91
N ARG A 320 22.30 4.33 -5.15
CA ARG A 320 21.69 4.28 -6.49
C ARG A 320 20.38 5.05 -6.54
N THR A 321 20.06 5.52 -7.72
CA THR A 321 18.78 6.16 -8.03
C THR A 321 18.01 5.32 -9.03
N LEU A 322 16.74 5.03 -8.72
CA LEU A 322 15.78 4.38 -9.60
C LEU A 322 14.88 5.45 -10.24
N ASP A 323 14.96 5.59 -11.55
CA ASP A 323 14.13 6.56 -12.26
C ASP A 323 12.71 5.99 -12.47
N LEU A 324 11.75 6.57 -11.74
CA LEU A 324 10.33 6.21 -11.86
C LEU A 324 9.61 6.97 -12.99
N ASN A 325 10.30 7.86 -13.69
CA ASN A 325 9.73 8.68 -14.76
C ASN A 325 10.14 8.20 -16.17
N VAL A 326 10.45 6.92 -16.27
CA VAL A 326 10.75 6.23 -17.52
C VAL A 326 9.70 5.13 -17.78
N ASP A 327 9.65 4.59 -18.98
CA ASP A 327 8.77 3.46 -19.26
C ASP A 327 9.11 2.25 -18.37
N PHE A 328 8.11 1.38 -18.15
CA PHE A 328 8.25 0.29 -17.19
C PHE A 328 9.31 -0.74 -17.59
N SER A 329 9.59 -0.90 -18.88
CA SER A 329 10.66 -1.81 -19.36
C SER A 329 12.04 -1.30 -18.96
N THR A 330 12.25 0.00 -19.07
CA THR A 330 13.49 0.68 -18.62
C THR A 330 13.62 0.62 -17.10
N LEU A 331 12.52 0.84 -16.36
CA LEU A 331 12.51 0.72 -14.90
C LEU A 331 12.88 -0.70 -14.46
N LYS A 332 12.33 -1.74 -15.10
CA LYS A 332 12.73 -3.14 -14.87
C LYS A 332 14.23 -3.35 -15.12
N SER A 333 14.74 -2.86 -16.23
CA SER A 333 16.16 -3.01 -16.58
C SER A 333 17.08 -2.37 -15.53
N GLN A 334 16.67 -1.27 -14.87
CA GLN A 334 17.42 -0.67 -13.78
C GLN A 334 17.46 -1.59 -12.55
N LEU A 335 16.33 -2.25 -12.19
CA LEU A 335 16.26 -3.21 -11.08
C LEU A 335 17.08 -4.48 -11.40
N ASP A 336 16.97 -4.99 -12.63
CA ASP A 336 17.72 -6.17 -13.09
C ASP A 336 19.23 -5.91 -13.06
N LEU A 337 19.66 -4.69 -13.40
CA LEU A 337 21.07 -4.29 -13.35
C LEU A 337 21.66 -4.35 -11.95
N ILE A 338 20.87 -4.09 -10.91
CA ILE A 338 21.31 -4.25 -9.50
C ILE A 338 21.68 -5.72 -9.24
N ILE A 339 20.86 -6.66 -9.69
CA ILE A 339 21.14 -8.08 -9.50
C ILE A 339 22.35 -8.51 -10.31
N HIS A 340 22.41 -8.07 -11.58
CA HIS A 340 23.53 -8.39 -12.45
C HIS A 340 24.87 -7.97 -11.84
N ASN A 341 24.95 -6.74 -11.32
CA ASN A 341 26.21 -6.21 -10.76
C ASN A 341 26.61 -6.87 -9.42
N ASN A 342 25.66 -7.31 -8.62
CA ASN A 342 25.98 -7.84 -7.28
C ASN A 342 26.09 -9.36 -7.22
N PHE A 343 25.39 -10.09 -8.12
CA PHE A 343 25.35 -11.54 -8.06
C PHE A 343 25.88 -12.23 -9.33
N ILE A 344 25.82 -11.58 -10.51
CA ILE A 344 26.13 -12.24 -11.80
C ILE A 344 27.49 -11.77 -12.34
N ALA A 345 27.77 -10.47 -12.34
CA ALA A 345 29.06 -9.93 -12.74
C ALA A 345 30.10 -10.28 -11.63
N ALA A 346 30.87 -11.33 -11.86
CA ALA A 346 32.02 -11.74 -11.06
C ALA A 346 33.31 -11.32 -11.73
#